data_6752891121e6b33e6769586461e97b0a
#
_entry.id   6752891121e6b33e6769586461e97b0a
#
_cell.length_a   1.000
_cell.length_b   1.000
_cell.length_c   1.000
_cell.angle_alpha   90.00
_cell.angle_beta   90.00
_cell.angle_gamma   90.00
#
_symmetry.space_group_name_H-M   'P 1'
#
loop_
_entity.id
_entity.type
_entity.pdbx_description
1 polymer ?
#
loop_
_entity_poly.entity_id
_entity_poly.type
_entity_poly.pdbx_seq_one_letter_code
_entity_poly.pdbx_strand_id
1 'polypeptide(L)' 'MKEIGIETEYITLGQLLKMTDTISSGGMAKWFLSEHEVSVNGEAEDRRGRKLRPEDTVNIPGTGEFRIVVAEGMSFDAH' A
#
# COMPACT_ATOMS: atom_id res chain seq x y z
N MET A 1 11.85 4.00 -6.43
CA MET A 1 10.66 3.79 -5.60
C MET A 1 9.55 4.74 -6.05
N LYS A 2 8.39 4.20 -6.33
CA LYS A 2 7.25 5.02 -6.74
C LYS A 2 6.49 5.52 -5.51
N GLU A 3 5.91 6.71 -5.64
CA GLU A 3 5.14 7.28 -4.55
C GLU A 3 3.65 7.11 -4.83
N ILE A 4 2.90 6.76 -3.79
CA ILE A 4 1.45 6.63 -3.87
C ILE A 4 0.85 7.71 -2.99
N GLY A 5 0.23 8.71 -3.61
CA GLY A 5 -0.40 9.80 -2.87
C GLY A 5 -1.77 9.39 -2.36
N ILE A 6 -2.03 9.63 -1.09
CA ILE A 6 -3.33 9.35 -0.50
C ILE A 6 -3.92 10.62 0.07
N GLU A 7 -5.25 10.69 0.06
CA GLU A 7 -5.99 11.86 0.56
C GLU A 7 -6.62 11.58 1.92
N THR A 8 -6.35 10.39 2.46
CA THR A 8 -6.87 9.97 3.75
C THR A 8 -5.70 9.77 4.69
N GLU A 9 -5.98 9.55 5.96
CA GLU A 9 -4.91 9.34 6.94
C GLU A 9 -4.15 8.04 6.68
N TYR A 10 -4.81 7.06 6.07
CA TYR A 10 -4.18 5.79 5.73
C TYR A 10 -5.00 5.11 4.63
N ILE A 11 -4.38 4.11 4.01
CA ILE A 11 -5.08 3.15 3.16
C ILE A 11 -4.70 1.78 3.67
N THR A 12 -5.45 0.75 3.25
CA THR A 12 -5.08 -0.61 3.65
C THR A 12 -4.17 -1.22 2.59
N LEU A 13 -3.44 -2.26 2.99
CA LEU A 13 -2.57 -2.98 2.05
C LEU A 13 -3.38 -3.52 0.87
N GLY A 14 -4.58 -4.06 1.14
CA GLY A 14 -5.44 -4.54 0.06
C GLY A 14 -5.80 -3.44 -0.93
N GLN A 15 -6.06 -2.22 -0.43
CA GLN A 15 -6.34 -1.09 -1.30
C GLN A 15 -5.14 -0.74 -2.17
N LEU A 16 -3.94 -0.78 -1.58
CA LEU A 16 -2.73 -0.51 -2.35
C LEU A 16 -2.55 -1.51 -3.48
N LEU A 17 -2.80 -2.78 -3.20
CA LEU A 17 -2.69 -3.83 -4.23
C LEU A 17 -3.62 -3.54 -5.39
N LYS A 18 -4.83 -3.05 -5.12
CA LYS A 18 -5.77 -2.67 -6.19
C LYS A 18 -5.30 -1.42 -6.92
N MET A 19 -4.81 -0.43 -6.18
CA MET A 19 -4.38 0.84 -6.78
C MET A 19 -3.19 0.65 -7.73
N THR A 20 -2.37 -0.34 -7.48
CA THR A 20 -1.20 -0.62 -8.31
C THR A 20 -1.49 -1.67 -9.39
N ASP A 21 -2.74 -2.04 -9.56
CA ASP A 21 -3.17 -3.06 -10.52
C ASP A 21 -2.52 -4.42 -10.27
N THR A 22 -2.05 -4.66 -9.06
CA THR A 22 -1.48 -5.95 -8.69
C THR A 22 -2.58 -7.00 -8.63
N ILE A 23 -3.77 -6.58 -8.21
CA ILE A 23 -4.97 -7.42 -8.20
C ILE A 23 -6.10 -6.65 -8.86
N SER A 24 -7.09 -7.36 -9.36
CA SER A 24 -8.22 -6.73 -10.04
C SER A 24 -9.43 -6.53 -9.14
N SER A 25 -9.49 -7.21 -8.01
CA SER A 25 -10.59 -7.05 -7.07
C SER A 25 -10.09 -7.25 -5.64
N GLY A 26 -10.81 -6.68 -4.68
CA GLY A 26 -10.45 -6.81 -3.28
C GLY A 26 -10.43 -8.25 -2.79
N GLY A 27 -11.26 -9.11 -3.38
CA GLY A 27 -11.29 -10.51 -2.98
C GLY A 27 -10.02 -11.28 -3.32
N MET A 28 -9.20 -10.75 -4.22
CA MET A 28 -7.94 -11.37 -4.60
C MET A 28 -6.81 -11.05 -3.64
N ALA A 29 -6.99 -10.06 -2.76
CA ALA A 29 -5.92 -9.61 -1.88
C ALA A 29 -5.42 -10.73 -0.98
N LYS A 30 -6.32 -11.46 -0.37
CA LYS A 30 -5.95 -12.54 0.53
C LYS A 30 -5.16 -13.62 -0.21
N TRP A 31 -5.62 -13.97 -1.40
CA TRP A 31 -4.92 -14.96 -2.22
C TRP A 31 -3.52 -14.47 -2.59
N PHE A 32 -3.43 -13.24 -3.06
CA PHE A 32 -2.14 -12.68 -3.47
C PHE A 32 -1.14 -12.67 -2.31
N LEU A 33 -1.60 -12.24 -1.14
CA LEU A 33 -0.73 -12.15 0.04
C LEU A 33 -0.31 -13.51 0.56
N SER A 34 -1.07 -14.57 0.25
CA SER A 34 -0.68 -15.92 0.63
C SER A 34 0.33 -16.53 -0.33
N GLU A 35 0.36 -16.04 -1.59
CA GLU A 35 1.23 -16.60 -2.63
C GLU A 35 2.52 -15.80 -2.83
N HIS A 36 2.53 -14.55 -2.42
CA HIS A 36 3.67 -13.65 -2.64
C HIS A 36 4.05 -12.95 -1.35
N GLU A 37 5.33 -12.87 -1.09
CA GLU A 37 5.79 -12.23 0.13
C GLU A 37 5.87 -10.72 -0.06
N VAL A 38 4.82 -10.02 0.37
CA VAL A 38 4.78 -8.57 0.40
C VAL A 38 5.39 -8.12 1.72
N SER A 39 6.18 -7.06 1.69
CA SER A 39 6.74 -6.52 2.92
C SER A 39 6.37 -5.05 3.10
N VAL A 40 6.21 -4.67 4.35
CA VAL A 40 5.92 -3.28 4.74
C VAL A 40 7.05 -2.86 5.67
N ASN A 41 7.75 -1.80 5.29
CA ASN A 41 8.90 -1.30 6.06
C ASN A 41 9.92 -2.40 6.34
N GLY A 42 10.11 -3.30 5.35
CA GLY A 42 11.10 -4.36 5.45
C GLY A 42 10.64 -5.62 6.17
N GLU A 43 9.40 -5.67 6.63
CA GLU A 43 8.86 -6.83 7.34
C GLU A 43 7.75 -7.47 6.53
N ALA A 44 7.75 -8.80 6.45
CA ALA A 44 6.72 -9.52 5.72
C ALA A 44 5.35 -9.23 6.31
N GLU A 45 4.38 -9.03 5.45
CA GLU A 45 3.02 -8.71 5.88
C GLU A 45 2.04 -9.47 5.00
N ASP A 46 1.12 -10.21 5.63
CA ASP A 46 0.11 -10.97 4.90
C ASP A 46 -1.32 -10.54 5.21
N ARG A 47 -1.48 -9.49 5.99
CA ARG A 47 -2.82 -9.00 6.33
C ARG A 47 -3.25 -7.91 5.36
N ARG A 48 -4.33 -8.17 4.63
CA ARG A 48 -4.84 -7.18 3.69
C ARG A 48 -5.37 -5.92 4.38
N GLY A 49 -5.72 -6.03 5.64
CA GLY A 49 -6.22 -4.90 6.41
C GLY A 49 -5.13 -4.04 7.07
N ARG A 50 -3.85 -4.37 6.83
CA ARG A 50 -2.76 -3.58 7.38
C ARG A 50 -2.90 -2.13 6.95
N LYS A 51 -2.90 -1.23 7.90
CA LYS A 51 -2.99 0.21 7.61
C LYS A 51 -1.63 0.74 7.17
N LEU A 52 -1.64 1.47 6.07
CA LEU A 52 -0.44 2.09 5.51
C LEU A 52 -0.60 3.59 5.60
N ARG A 53 0.35 4.23 6.25
CA ARG A 53 0.32 5.68 6.47
C ARG A 53 1.44 6.35 5.70
N PRO A 54 1.38 7.67 5.53
CA PRO A 54 2.49 8.38 4.88
C PRO A 54 3.81 8.00 5.52
N GLU A 55 4.83 7.84 4.70
CA GLU A 55 6.19 7.40 5.03
C GLU A 55 6.37 5.89 5.10
N ASP A 56 5.29 5.12 5.09
CA ASP A 56 5.43 3.66 5.02
C ASP A 56 5.88 3.25 3.62
N THR A 57 6.75 2.24 3.57
CA THR A 57 7.21 1.70 2.29
C THR A 57 6.71 0.26 2.15
N VAL A 58 6.38 -0.11 0.92
CA VAL A 58 5.83 -1.43 0.64
C VAL A 58 6.56 -2.02 -0.56
N ASN A 59 7.01 -3.25 -0.43
CA ASN A 59 7.61 -3.97 -1.54
C ASN A 59 6.64 -5.06 -2.01
N ILE A 60 6.20 -4.95 -3.25
CA ILE A 60 5.27 -5.91 -3.85
C ILE A 60 6.03 -6.69 -4.92
N PRO A 61 6.31 -7.99 -4.70
CA PRO A 61 7.06 -8.81 -5.66
C PRO A 61 6.44 -8.74 -7.05
N GLY A 62 7.27 -8.51 -8.04
CA GLY A 62 6.81 -8.44 -9.43
C GLY A 62 6.23 -7.11 -9.83
N THR A 63 5.92 -6.24 -8.89
CA THR A 63 5.30 -4.94 -9.15
C THR A 63 6.27 -3.80 -8.81
N GLY A 64 6.94 -3.89 -7.67
CA GLY A 64 7.94 -2.90 -7.30
C GLY A 64 7.78 -2.39 -5.88
N GLU A 65 8.54 -1.36 -5.58
CA GLU A 65 8.50 -0.72 -4.27
C GLU A 65 7.74 0.58 -4.34
N PHE A 66 6.97 0.85 -3.29
CA PHE A 66 6.14 2.04 -3.21
C PHE A 66 6.30 2.71 -1.85
N ARG A 67 6.20 4.03 -1.85
CA ARG A 67 6.14 4.80 -0.61
C ARG A 67 4.80 5.50 -0.56
N ILE A 68 4.16 5.42 0.59
CA ILE A 68 2.90 6.14 0.80
C ILE A 68 3.24 7.58 1.16
N VAL A 69 2.60 8.52 0.48
CA VAL A 69 2.82 9.94 0.74
C VAL A 69 1.48 10.65 0.78
N VAL A 70 1.46 11.83 1.36
CA VAL A 70 0.28 12.67 1.32
C VAL A 70 0.13 13.18 -0.11
N ALA A 71 -1.07 13.08 -0.67
CA ALA A 71 -1.31 13.52 -2.03
C ALA A 71 -0.95 14.99 -2.17
N GLU A 72 -0.40 15.34 -3.34
CA GLU A 72 0.03 16.71 -3.59
C GLU A 72 -1.15 17.65 -3.44
N GLY A 73 -0.93 18.74 -2.70
CA GLY A 73 -2.00 19.71 -2.43
C GLY A 73 -2.82 19.39 -1.20
N MET A 74 -2.60 18.21 -0.59
CA MET A 74 -3.31 17.80 0.62
C MET A 74 -2.40 17.99 1.82
N SER A 75 -2.99 18.30 2.95
CA SER A 75 -2.24 18.42 4.18
C SER A 75 -3.15 18.07 5.35
N PHE A 76 -2.65 17.22 6.22
CA PHE A 76 -3.36 16.88 7.45
C PHE A 76 -2.94 17.81 8.59
N ASP A 77 -1.94 18.62 8.35
CA ASP A 77 -1.47 19.60 9.32
C ASP A 77 -2.15 20.92 9.05
N ALA A 78 -3.40 21.01 9.26
CA ALA A 78 -4.11 22.23 8.99
C ALA A 78 -3.37 23.43 9.60
N HIS A 79 -3.04 24.37 8.79
CA HIS A 79 -2.30 25.53 9.25
C HIS A 79 -2.62 26.78 8.47
#